data_642c5887202c0f53a9a84b1b187b81bb
#
_entry.id   642c5887202c0f53a9a84b1b187b81bb
#
_cell.length_a   1.000
_cell.length_b   1.000
_cell.length_c   1.000
_cell.angle_alpha   90.00
_cell.angle_beta   90.00
_cell.angle_gamma   90.00
#
_symmetry.space_group_name_H-M   'P 1'
#
loop_
_entity.id
_entity.type
_entity.pdbx_description
1 polymer ?
#
loop_
_entity_poly.entity_id
_entity_poly.type
_entity_poly.pdbx_seq_one_letter_code
_entity_poly.pdbx_strand_id
1 'polypeptide(L)'
;MLFRSGCAPHHPSPEQELEGQLLLGLMAQLDPARPEVAQAVATCRQAGIRPVMITGDHPLTARAIGSAIGLTADDGEVILGRELEAMDEPALREAVARCSVYARVPPEQKLRIVKALQANGQVVAMTGDGVNDAPALKQAHIGVAMGITGTEVSKEAADMVLLDDNFATIVNAVEEGRLVYANIRRFVKYILGSNVGELITIASAPLLGLVGVPMTPRSEE
;
A
#
# COMPACT_ATOMS: atom_id res chain seq x y z
N MET A 1 9.53 21.94 30.13
CA MET A 1 8.40 22.77 30.58
C MET A 1 8.62 23.12 32.05
N LEU A 2 9.08 24.32 32.34
CA LEU A 2 9.36 24.78 33.72
C LEU A 2 8.19 25.70 34.13
N PHE A 3 7.37 25.22 35.03
CA PHE A 3 6.31 26.01 35.67
C PHE A 3 6.95 26.94 36.72
N ARG A 4 6.83 28.24 36.53
CA ARG A 4 7.11 29.24 37.56
C ARG A 4 5.76 29.75 38.07
N SER A 5 5.41 29.35 39.29
CA SER A 5 4.24 29.90 40.00
C SER A 5 4.64 31.27 40.56
N GLY A 6 4.05 32.32 40.00
CA GLY A 6 4.16 33.68 40.52
C GLY A 6 3.13 34.54 39.82
N CYS A 7 2.03 34.80 40.52
CA CYS A 7 0.90 35.60 40.06
C CYS A 7 1.35 37.05 39.84
N ALA A 8 1.31 37.56 38.60
CA ALA A 8 1.34 38.99 38.30
C ALA A 8 0.17 39.29 37.33
N PRO A 9 -0.58 40.39 37.56
CA PRO A 9 -1.84 40.66 36.84
C PRO A 9 -1.64 41.33 35.47
N HIS A 10 -0.46 41.31 34.90
CA HIS A 10 -0.20 41.73 33.52
C HIS A 10 0.48 40.60 32.77
N HIS A 11 -0.22 40.00 31.83
CA HIS A 11 0.43 39.16 30.80
C HIS A 11 1.27 40.08 29.92
N PRO A 12 2.61 39.99 29.96
CA PRO A 12 3.45 40.70 29.00
C PRO A 12 3.11 40.24 27.59
N SER A 13 3.24 41.12 26.60
CA SER A 13 3.10 40.71 25.21
C SER A 13 4.16 39.64 24.90
N PRO A 14 3.92 38.70 23.92
CA PRO A 14 4.89 37.68 23.57
C PRO A 14 6.29 38.25 23.21
N GLU A 15 6.34 39.47 22.73
CA GLU A 15 7.59 40.19 22.42
C GLU A 15 8.34 40.63 23.70
N GLN A 16 7.62 40.98 24.76
CA GLN A 16 8.23 41.40 26.06
C GLN A 16 8.73 40.21 26.89
N GLU A 17 8.17 39.01 26.68
CA GLU A 17 8.66 37.77 27.30
C GLU A 17 9.99 37.29 26.69
N LEU A 18 10.35 37.77 25.50
CA LEU A 18 11.58 37.41 24.79
C LEU A 18 12.76 38.33 25.17
N GLU A 19 12.51 39.49 25.75
CA GLU A 19 13.59 40.39 26.22
C GLU A 19 14.36 39.75 27.37
N GLY A 20 15.65 39.52 27.14
CA GLY A 20 16.54 38.89 28.11
C GLY A 20 16.68 37.39 28.03
N GLN A 21 16.01 36.73 27.07
CA GLN A 21 16.24 35.31 26.81
C GLN A 21 17.46 35.09 25.91
N LEU A 22 18.33 34.18 26.32
CA LEU A 22 19.49 33.76 25.52
C LEU A 22 19.15 32.47 24.81
N LEU A 23 19.22 32.44 23.46
CA LEU A 23 19.09 31.21 22.69
C LEU A 23 20.34 30.35 22.93
N LEU A 24 20.21 29.28 23.72
CA LEU A 24 21.30 28.35 24.03
C LEU A 24 21.59 27.36 22.90
N GLY A 25 20.62 27.10 22.02
CA GLY A 25 20.77 26.20 20.92
C GLY A 25 19.44 25.67 20.40
N LEU A 26 19.51 24.96 19.31
CA LEU A 26 18.37 24.23 18.71
C LEU A 26 18.66 22.74 18.78
N MET A 27 17.65 21.96 19.19
CA MET A 27 17.70 20.50 19.15
C MET A 27 16.71 20.04 18.07
N ALA A 28 17.19 19.32 17.07
CA ALA A 28 16.37 18.72 16.05
C ALA A 28 16.22 17.22 16.32
N GLN A 29 15.00 16.70 16.21
CA GLN A 29 14.72 15.29 16.27
C GLN A 29 14.23 14.85 14.90
N LEU A 30 14.87 13.80 14.36
CA LEU A 30 14.52 13.20 13.08
C LEU A 30 14.19 11.72 13.31
N ASP A 31 13.08 11.26 12.73
CA ASP A 31 12.76 9.86 12.62
C ASP A 31 12.98 9.43 11.15
N PRO A 32 14.16 8.87 10.83
CA PRO A 32 14.50 8.51 9.45
C PRO A 32 13.70 7.27 9.01
N ALA A 33 13.45 7.18 7.70
CA ALA A 33 12.93 5.94 7.12
C ALA A 33 13.91 4.78 7.39
N ARG A 34 13.36 3.57 7.58
CA ARG A 34 14.18 2.36 7.76
C ARG A 34 15.03 2.13 6.50
N PRO A 35 16.30 1.68 6.63
CA PRO A 35 17.23 1.56 5.50
C PRO A 35 16.72 0.68 4.36
N GLU A 36 15.98 -0.39 4.69
CA GLU A 36 15.45 -1.36 3.74
C GLU A 36 14.31 -0.81 2.86
N VAL A 37 13.63 0.26 3.29
CA VAL A 37 12.45 0.80 2.58
C VAL A 37 12.81 1.34 1.21
N ALA A 38 13.93 2.03 1.06
CA ALA A 38 14.36 2.57 -0.23
C ALA A 38 14.57 1.46 -1.27
N GLN A 39 15.19 0.35 -0.87
CA GLN A 39 15.39 -0.81 -1.74
C GLN A 39 14.05 -1.48 -2.08
N ALA A 40 13.14 -1.62 -1.09
CA ALA A 40 11.81 -2.18 -1.32
C ALA A 40 10.98 -1.33 -2.29
N VAL A 41 11.03 0.01 -2.17
CA VAL A 41 10.39 0.94 -3.12
C VAL A 41 10.93 0.76 -4.54
N ALA A 42 12.26 0.63 -4.69
CA ALA A 42 12.89 0.39 -5.99
C ALA A 42 12.43 -0.93 -6.61
N THR A 43 12.36 -2.01 -5.81
CA THR A 43 11.89 -3.33 -6.25
C THR A 43 10.41 -3.30 -6.64
N CYS A 44 9.56 -2.63 -5.88
CA CYS A 44 8.16 -2.41 -6.25
C CYS A 44 8.04 -1.77 -7.64
N ARG A 45 8.81 -0.70 -7.91
CA ARG A 45 8.79 -0.02 -9.21
C ARG A 45 9.23 -0.90 -10.36
N GLN A 46 10.29 -1.68 -10.17
CA GLN A 46 10.76 -2.66 -11.16
C GLN A 46 9.69 -3.73 -11.44
N ALA A 47 8.92 -4.11 -10.42
CA ALA A 47 7.81 -5.04 -10.53
C ALA A 47 6.52 -4.43 -11.12
N GLY A 48 6.54 -3.15 -11.52
CA GLY A 48 5.38 -2.42 -12.05
C GLY A 48 4.37 -2.01 -10.98
N ILE A 49 4.78 -1.99 -9.72
CA ILE A 49 3.97 -1.52 -8.58
C ILE A 49 4.38 -0.09 -8.26
N ARG A 50 3.41 0.79 -8.13
CA ARG A 50 3.62 2.18 -7.73
C ARG A 50 3.39 2.34 -6.23
N PRO A 51 4.43 2.51 -5.41
CA PRO A 51 4.26 2.83 -3.99
C PRO A 51 3.73 4.26 -3.82
N VAL A 52 2.87 4.43 -2.82
CA VAL A 52 2.25 5.71 -2.46
C VAL A 52 2.40 5.90 -0.96
N MET A 53 2.82 7.09 -0.53
CA MET A 53 2.94 7.45 0.88
C MET A 53 1.82 8.40 1.28
N ILE A 54 1.08 8.02 2.33
CA ILE A 54 0.01 8.82 2.91
C ILE A 54 0.35 9.03 4.38
N THR A 55 0.63 10.28 4.78
CA THR A 55 1.05 10.60 6.15
C THR A 55 0.27 11.75 6.76
N GLY A 56 0.18 11.78 8.09
CA GLY A 56 -0.27 12.94 8.86
C GLY A 56 0.78 14.02 9.07
N ASP A 57 2.03 13.78 8.67
CA ASP A 57 3.17 14.66 8.88
C ASP A 57 3.11 15.96 8.08
N HIS A 58 4.03 16.89 8.45
CA HIS A 58 4.18 18.13 7.74
C HIS A 58 4.66 17.90 6.29
N PRO A 59 4.21 18.72 5.30
CA PRO A 59 4.56 18.51 3.88
C PRO A 59 6.06 18.50 3.61
N LEU A 60 6.84 19.33 4.31
CA LEU A 60 8.30 19.35 4.15
C LEU A 60 8.93 18.03 4.62
N THR A 61 8.44 17.48 5.73
CA THR A 61 8.88 16.18 6.24
C THR A 61 8.49 15.05 5.27
N ALA A 62 7.24 15.05 4.81
CA ALA A 62 6.75 14.07 3.85
C ALA A 62 7.55 14.11 2.54
N ARG A 63 7.87 15.31 2.04
CA ARG A 63 8.71 15.47 0.85
C ARG A 63 10.11 14.93 1.08
N ALA A 64 10.76 15.32 2.18
CA ALA A 64 12.13 14.88 2.51
C ALA A 64 12.22 13.34 2.64
N ILE A 65 11.25 12.71 3.34
CA ILE A 65 11.18 11.26 3.46
C ILE A 65 10.89 10.65 2.08
N GLY A 66 9.91 11.16 1.34
CA GLY A 66 9.54 10.67 0.03
C GLY A 66 10.70 10.70 -0.98
N SER A 67 11.52 11.76 -0.95
CA SER A 67 12.74 11.86 -1.75
C SER A 67 13.80 10.87 -1.28
N ALA A 68 14.06 10.78 0.02
CA ALA A 68 15.07 9.88 0.58
C ALA A 68 14.81 8.39 0.26
N ILE A 69 13.54 7.96 0.19
CA ILE A 69 13.15 6.60 -0.19
C ILE A 69 12.84 6.44 -1.68
N GLY A 70 13.03 7.48 -2.48
CA GLY A 70 12.86 7.43 -3.93
C GLY A 70 11.40 7.44 -4.41
N LEU A 71 10.42 7.88 -3.60
CA LEU A 71 9.01 8.02 -4.02
C LEU A 71 8.76 9.24 -4.88
N THR A 72 9.55 10.28 -4.72
CA THR A 72 9.43 11.55 -5.45
C THR A 72 10.81 12.15 -5.67
N ALA A 73 10.92 13.12 -6.57
CA ALA A 73 12.11 13.95 -6.67
C ALA A 73 12.16 14.97 -5.51
N ASP A 74 13.29 15.66 -5.33
CA ASP A 74 13.45 16.64 -4.25
C ASP A 74 12.46 17.81 -4.33
N ASP A 75 12.04 18.17 -5.54
CA ASP A 75 11.03 19.18 -5.86
C ASP A 75 9.66 18.57 -6.19
N GLY A 76 9.49 17.27 -5.96
CA GLY A 76 8.29 16.52 -6.35
C GLY A 76 7.01 17.00 -5.67
N GLU A 77 5.90 16.79 -6.36
CA GLU A 77 4.56 17.18 -5.91
C GLU A 77 4.19 16.44 -4.60
N VAL A 78 3.69 17.20 -3.63
CA VAL A 78 3.10 16.68 -2.39
C VAL A 78 1.72 17.30 -2.26
N ILE A 79 0.67 16.50 -2.25
CA ILE A 79 -0.71 16.98 -2.11
C ILE A 79 -1.11 16.96 -0.63
N LEU A 80 -1.75 18.04 -0.18
CA LEU A 80 -2.19 18.19 1.20
C LEU A 80 -3.61 17.64 1.39
N GLY A 81 -3.90 17.14 2.59
CA GLY A 81 -5.25 16.66 2.95
C GLY A 81 -6.35 17.70 2.69
N ARG A 82 -6.10 18.98 2.96
CA ARG A 82 -7.04 20.08 2.67
C ARG A 82 -7.29 20.29 1.17
N GLU A 83 -6.29 20.02 0.33
CA GLU A 83 -6.43 20.11 -1.13
C GLU A 83 -7.27 18.94 -1.64
N LEU A 84 -7.05 17.73 -1.10
CA LEU A 84 -7.87 16.55 -1.38
C LEU A 84 -9.34 16.78 -1.00
N GLU A 85 -9.59 17.47 0.12
CA GLU A 85 -10.95 17.78 0.58
C GLU A 85 -11.68 18.71 -0.38
N ALA A 86 -10.98 19.68 -0.97
CA ALA A 86 -11.53 20.64 -1.93
C ALA A 86 -11.72 20.07 -3.34
N MET A 87 -11.12 18.91 -3.67
CA MET A 87 -11.23 18.26 -4.97
C MET A 87 -12.56 17.51 -5.13
N ASP A 88 -13.18 17.66 -6.27
CA ASP A 88 -14.25 16.76 -6.72
C ASP A 88 -13.68 15.39 -7.17
N GLU A 89 -14.55 14.42 -7.42
CA GLU A 89 -14.11 13.06 -7.76
C GLU A 89 -13.29 12.98 -9.07
N PRO A 90 -13.60 13.70 -10.15
CA PRO A 90 -12.77 13.73 -11.36
C PRO A 90 -11.38 14.30 -11.10
N ALA A 91 -11.27 15.45 -10.42
CA ALA A 91 -9.99 16.08 -10.07
C ALA A 91 -9.17 15.20 -9.13
N LEU A 92 -9.81 14.54 -8.15
CA LEU A 92 -9.15 13.60 -7.27
C LEU A 92 -8.57 12.41 -8.04
N ARG A 93 -9.31 11.83 -8.98
CA ARG A 93 -8.84 10.72 -9.82
C ARG A 93 -7.63 11.10 -10.67
N GLU A 94 -7.60 12.32 -11.19
CA GLU A 94 -6.45 12.85 -11.92
C GLU A 94 -5.24 13.06 -10.98
N ALA A 95 -5.48 13.66 -9.81
CA ALA A 95 -4.44 13.90 -8.81
C ALA A 95 -3.79 12.60 -8.32
N VAL A 96 -4.58 11.55 -8.01
CA VAL A 96 -4.02 10.26 -7.56
C VAL A 96 -3.32 9.50 -8.68
N ALA A 97 -3.57 9.80 -9.95
CA ALA A 97 -2.85 9.18 -11.06
C ALA A 97 -1.39 9.65 -11.13
N ARG A 98 -1.09 10.91 -10.77
CA ARG A 98 0.24 11.50 -10.89
C ARG A 98 1.03 11.60 -9.58
N CYS A 99 0.37 11.86 -8.45
CA CYS A 99 1.02 12.09 -7.17
C CYS A 99 1.24 10.79 -6.38
N SER A 100 2.40 10.67 -5.74
CA SER A 100 2.75 9.51 -4.89
C SER A 100 2.97 9.88 -3.42
N VAL A 101 2.88 11.16 -3.04
CA VAL A 101 3.12 11.61 -1.66
C VAL A 101 2.00 12.53 -1.20
N TYR A 102 1.35 12.16 -0.12
CA TYR A 102 0.24 12.90 0.48
C TYR A 102 0.57 13.23 1.93
N ALA A 103 0.41 14.50 2.32
CA ALA A 103 0.75 15.00 3.64
C ALA A 103 -0.46 15.61 4.37
N ARG A 104 -0.46 15.59 5.71
CA ARG A 104 -1.56 16.11 6.53
C ARG A 104 -2.92 15.52 6.13
N VAL A 105 -2.93 14.21 5.83
CA VAL A 105 -4.13 13.50 5.38
C VAL A 105 -4.93 13.00 6.58
N PRO A 106 -6.17 13.48 6.79
CA PRO A 106 -7.05 12.92 7.79
C PRO A 106 -7.55 11.51 7.39
N PRO A 107 -7.99 10.69 8.34
CA PRO A 107 -8.38 9.30 8.10
C PRO A 107 -9.40 9.10 6.97
N GLU A 108 -10.40 9.96 6.88
CA GLU A 108 -11.48 9.90 5.89
C GLU A 108 -10.93 10.04 4.46
N GLN A 109 -9.88 10.84 4.29
CA GLN A 109 -9.27 11.07 2.99
C GLN A 109 -8.43 9.89 2.53
N LYS A 110 -7.88 9.07 3.45
CA LYS A 110 -7.19 7.82 3.10
C LYS A 110 -8.14 6.89 2.33
N LEU A 111 -9.36 6.74 2.80
CA LEU A 111 -10.40 5.96 2.13
C LEU A 111 -10.75 6.53 0.74
N ARG A 112 -10.84 7.87 0.62
CA ARG A 112 -11.11 8.52 -0.68
C ARG A 112 -9.99 8.27 -1.70
N ILE A 113 -8.72 8.36 -1.27
CA ILE A 113 -7.56 8.04 -2.13
C ILE A 113 -7.64 6.60 -2.64
N VAL A 114 -7.92 5.62 -1.76
CA VAL A 114 -8.06 4.21 -2.14
C VAL A 114 -9.16 4.03 -3.18
N LYS A 115 -10.36 4.61 -2.95
CA LYS A 115 -11.48 4.55 -3.90
C LYS A 115 -11.14 5.18 -5.25
N ALA A 116 -10.47 6.34 -5.25
CA ALA A 116 -10.07 7.02 -6.47
C ALA A 116 -9.06 6.20 -7.30
N LEU A 117 -8.10 5.55 -6.64
CA LEU A 117 -7.16 4.63 -7.29
C LEU A 117 -7.89 3.41 -7.90
N GLN A 118 -8.84 2.82 -7.16
CA GLN A 118 -9.68 1.73 -7.65
C GLN A 118 -10.55 2.16 -8.84
N ALA A 119 -11.13 3.36 -8.78
CA ALA A 119 -11.92 3.93 -9.88
C ALA A 119 -11.10 4.19 -11.16
N ASN A 120 -9.77 4.35 -11.01
CA ASN A 120 -8.82 4.38 -12.13
C ASN A 120 -8.42 2.98 -12.64
N GLY A 121 -9.07 1.90 -12.17
CA GLY A 121 -8.80 0.53 -12.58
C GLY A 121 -7.54 -0.07 -11.96
N GLN A 122 -6.99 0.54 -10.91
CA GLN A 122 -5.79 0.03 -10.25
C GLN A 122 -6.14 -1.00 -9.17
N VAL A 123 -5.33 -2.05 -9.06
CA VAL A 123 -5.37 -2.97 -7.91
C VAL A 123 -4.59 -2.32 -6.78
N VAL A 124 -5.26 -2.08 -5.66
CA VAL A 124 -4.72 -1.32 -4.53
C VAL A 124 -4.47 -2.25 -3.34
N ALA A 125 -3.26 -2.25 -2.84
CA ALA A 125 -2.92 -2.74 -1.51
C ALA A 125 -2.79 -1.53 -0.56
N MET A 126 -3.37 -1.60 0.63
CA MET A 126 -3.29 -0.55 1.66
C MET A 126 -2.60 -1.11 2.88
N THR A 127 -1.62 -0.38 3.41
CA THR A 127 -0.98 -0.72 4.69
C THR A 127 -1.43 0.25 5.78
N GLY A 128 -1.61 -0.24 6.99
CA GLY A 128 -1.97 0.59 8.13
C GLY A 128 -1.77 -0.13 9.46
N ASP A 129 -1.65 0.65 10.53
CA ASP A 129 -1.43 0.17 11.90
C ASP A 129 -2.51 0.68 12.88
N GLY A 130 -3.21 1.76 12.54
CA GLY A 130 -4.17 2.43 13.40
C GLY A 130 -5.62 2.00 13.19
N VAL A 131 -6.45 2.25 14.22
CA VAL A 131 -7.92 2.11 14.13
C VAL A 131 -8.48 2.94 12.98
N ASN A 132 -7.89 4.11 12.74
CA ASN A 132 -8.30 5.05 11.70
C ASN A 132 -8.01 4.55 10.26
N ASP A 133 -7.17 3.54 10.12
CA ASP A 133 -6.84 2.94 8.82
C ASP A 133 -7.79 1.81 8.44
N ALA A 134 -8.53 1.25 9.40
CA ALA A 134 -9.39 0.10 9.18
C ALA A 134 -10.40 0.27 8.03
N PRO A 135 -11.08 1.41 7.83
CA PRO A 135 -11.96 1.60 6.68
C PRO A 135 -11.23 1.56 5.33
N ALA A 136 -10.00 2.09 5.27
CA ALA A 136 -9.19 2.09 4.05
C ALA A 136 -8.57 0.71 3.79
N LEU A 137 -8.13 -0.01 4.85
CA LEU A 137 -7.67 -1.40 4.78
C LEU A 137 -8.77 -2.30 4.20
N LYS A 138 -9.98 -2.22 4.75
CA LYS A 138 -11.13 -3.02 4.31
C LYS A 138 -11.61 -2.67 2.89
N GLN A 139 -11.43 -1.42 2.45
CA GLN A 139 -11.80 -0.98 1.11
C GLN A 139 -10.80 -1.42 0.05
N ALA A 140 -9.53 -1.55 0.37
CA ALA A 140 -8.49 -1.96 -0.57
C ALA A 140 -8.77 -3.35 -1.14
N HIS A 141 -8.12 -3.73 -2.23
CA HIS A 141 -8.19 -5.10 -2.74
C HIS A 141 -7.39 -6.06 -1.84
N ILE A 142 -6.37 -5.53 -1.16
CA ILE A 142 -5.60 -6.24 -0.13
C ILE A 142 -5.31 -5.24 0.97
N GLY A 143 -5.87 -5.47 2.16
CA GLY A 143 -5.51 -4.76 3.39
C GLY A 143 -4.34 -5.46 4.07
N VAL A 144 -3.34 -4.71 4.49
CA VAL A 144 -2.14 -5.22 5.18
C VAL A 144 -1.97 -4.48 6.50
N ALA A 145 -2.10 -5.19 7.62
CA ALA A 145 -1.90 -4.62 8.95
C ALA A 145 -0.50 -4.94 9.50
N MET A 146 0.00 -4.04 10.34
CA MET A 146 1.22 -4.28 11.13
C MET A 146 0.92 -5.24 12.28
N GLY A 147 1.78 -6.23 12.48
CA GLY A 147 1.59 -7.28 13.49
C GLY A 147 2.04 -6.87 14.88
N ILE A 148 3.13 -6.11 14.98
CA ILE A 148 3.71 -5.66 16.26
C ILE A 148 3.05 -4.35 16.70
N THR A 149 3.06 -3.32 15.84
CA THR A 149 2.54 -1.97 16.15
C THR A 149 1.05 -1.83 15.84
N GLY A 150 0.49 -2.72 15.01
CA GLY A 150 -0.91 -2.65 14.58
C GLY A 150 -1.89 -2.92 15.70
N THR A 151 -2.98 -2.16 15.71
CA THR A 151 -4.12 -2.37 16.62
C THR A 151 -4.91 -3.62 16.22
N GLU A 152 -5.64 -4.22 17.17
CA GLU A 152 -6.49 -5.38 16.87
C GLU A 152 -7.54 -5.03 15.79
N VAL A 153 -8.07 -3.79 15.80
CA VAL A 153 -9.03 -3.31 14.80
C VAL A 153 -8.42 -3.28 13.39
N SER A 154 -7.16 -2.82 13.25
CA SER A 154 -6.48 -2.84 11.94
C SER A 154 -6.19 -4.27 11.47
N LYS A 155 -5.82 -5.17 12.38
CA LYS A 155 -5.58 -6.59 12.08
C LYS A 155 -6.85 -7.31 11.64
N GLU A 156 -7.99 -7.06 12.31
CA GLU A 156 -9.29 -7.62 11.93
C GLU A 156 -9.82 -7.08 10.60
N ALA A 157 -9.44 -5.84 10.23
CA ALA A 157 -9.84 -5.22 8.97
C ALA A 157 -8.97 -5.63 7.78
N ALA A 158 -7.81 -6.25 8.02
CA ALA A 158 -6.82 -6.58 7.02
C ALA A 158 -6.95 -8.03 6.53
N ASP A 159 -6.51 -8.27 5.29
CA ASP A 159 -6.41 -9.61 4.68
C ASP A 159 -5.08 -10.28 5.03
N MET A 160 -4.06 -9.49 5.37
CA MET A 160 -2.71 -9.93 5.70
C MET A 160 -2.18 -9.18 6.92
N VAL A 161 -1.42 -9.87 7.76
CA VAL A 161 -0.72 -9.29 8.92
C VAL A 161 0.77 -9.51 8.78
N LEU A 162 1.56 -8.43 8.83
CA LEU A 162 3.03 -8.47 8.80
C LEU A 162 3.58 -8.70 10.19
N LEU A 163 4.11 -9.87 10.46
CA LEU A 163 4.62 -10.24 11.80
C LEU A 163 5.89 -9.46 12.19
N ASP A 164 6.60 -8.91 11.24
CA ASP A 164 7.88 -8.19 11.40
C ASP A 164 7.76 -6.67 11.21
N ASP A 165 6.55 -6.16 10.94
CA ASP A 165 6.27 -4.76 10.61
C ASP A 165 7.21 -4.18 9.52
N ASN A 166 7.65 -5.03 8.60
CA ASN A 166 8.61 -4.65 7.58
C ASN A 166 7.95 -4.52 6.20
N PHE A 167 7.99 -3.33 5.61
CA PHE A 167 7.46 -3.08 4.28
C PHE A 167 8.11 -3.96 3.20
N ALA A 168 9.39 -4.34 3.35
CA ALA A 168 10.08 -5.20 2.39
C ALA A 168 9.43 -6.60 2.30
N THR A 169 8.82 -7.09 3.38
CA THR A 169 8.10 -8.37 3.41
C THR A 169 6.87 -8.37 2.50
N ILE A 170 6.23 -7.20 2.29
CA ILE A 170 5.13 -7.07 1.32
C ILE A 170 5.63 -7.37 -0.09
N VAL A 171 6.82 -6.89 -0.44
CA VAL A 171 7.42 -7.13 -1.77
C VAL A 171 7.62 -8.63 -2.00
N ASN A 172 8.16 -9.33 -1.01
CA ASN A 172 8.34 -10.78 -1.06
C ASN A 172 6.99 -11.50 -1.20
N ALA A 173 5.97 -11.07 -0.44
CA ALA A 173 4.62 -11.65 -0.54
C ALA A 173 4.00 -11.46 -1.93
N VAL A 174 4.22 -10.31 -2.58
CA VAL A 174 3.78 -10.09 -3.96
C VAL A 174 4.50 -11.00 -4.94
N GLU A 175 5.80 -11.21 -4.78
CA GLU A 175 6.60 -12.11 -5.62
C GLU A 175 6.10 -13.55 -5.50
N GLU A 176 5.93 -14.05 -4.28
CA GLU A 176 5.39 -15.38 -4.02
C GLU A 176 3.96 -15.54 -4.57
N GLY A 177 3.10 -14.54 -4.37
CA GLY A 177 1.74 -14.56 -4.92
C GLY A 177 1.72 -14.64 -6.46
N ARG A 178 2.61 -13.94 -7.15
CA ARG A 178 2.78 -14.03 -8.61
C ARG A 178 3.26 -15.41 -9.04
N LEU A 179 4.17 -16.04 -8.28
CA LEU A 179 4.66 -17.39 -8.54
C LEU A 179 3.53 -18.41 -8.38
N VAL A 180 2.77 -18.35 -7.29
CA VAL A 180 1.60 -19.20 -7.05
C VAL A 180 0.58 -19.05 -8.19
N TYR A 181 0.24 -17.83 -8.58
CA TYR A 181 -0.67 -17.57 -9.69
C TYR A 181 -0.16 -18.17 -11.03
N ALA A 182 1.12 -18.04 -11.32
CA ALA A 182 1.73 -18.62 -12.51
C ALA A 182 1.62 -20.16 -12.51
N ASN A 183 1.82 -20.80 -11.37
CA ASN A 183 1.69 -22.24 -11.20
C ASN A 183 0.25 -22.71 -11.36
N ILE A 184 -0.72 -22.02 -10.75
CA ILE A 184 -2.14 -22.31 -10.94
C ILE A 184 -2.52 -22.20 -12.41
N ARG A 185 -2.08 -21.15 -13.10
CA ARG A 185 -2.35 -20.94 -14.52
C ARG A 185 -1.77 -22.05 -15.39
N ARG A 186 -0.57 -22.53 -15.08
CA ARG A 186 0.05 -23.68 -15.79
C ARG A 186 -0.76 -24.96 -15.57
N PHE A 187 -1.17 -25.21 -14.33
CA PHE A 187 -1.97 -26.38 -13.97
C PHE A 187 -3.33 -26.39 -14.68
N VAL A 188 -4.04 -25.26 -14.66
CA VAL A 188 -5.33 -25.13 -15.37
C VAL A 188 -5.16 -25.35 -16.86
N LYS A 189 -4.11 -24.77 -17.49
CA LYS A 189 -3.83 -24.98 -18.92
C LYS A 189 -3.54 -26.44 -19.24
N TYR A 190 -2.81 -27.15 -18.36
CA TYR A 190 -2.51 -28.56 -18.53
C TYR A 190 -3.78 -29.41 -18.50
N ILE A 191 -4.62 -29.23 -17.47
CA ILE A 191 -5.88 -29.97 -17.34
C ILE A 191 -6.81 -29.71 -18.53
N LEU A 192 -7.01 -28.45 -18.89
CA LEU A 192 -7.88 -28.12 -20.03
C LEU A 192 -7.32 -28.69 -21.33
N GLY A 193 -6.02 -28.65 -21.55
CA GLY A 193 -5.36 -29.20 -22.73
C GLY A 193 -5.54 -30.72 -22.80
N SER A 194 -5.38 -31.44 -21.68
CA SER A 194 -5.59 -32.89 -21.60
C SER A 194 -7.05 -33.27 -21.92
N ASN A 195 -7.99 -32.62 -21.23
CA ASN A 195 -9.41 -32.93 -21.41
C ASN A 195 -9.91 -32.61 -22.84
N VAL A 196 -9.44 -31.49 -23.42
CA VAL A 196 -9.77 -31.17 -24.83
C VAL A 196 -9.14 -32.18 -25.78
N GLY A 197 -7.90 -32.63 -25.53
CA GLY A 197 -7.26 -33.67 -26.30
C GLY A 197 -8.04 -35.02 -26.28
N GLU A 198 -8.48 -35.43 -25.09
CA GLU A 198 -9.30 -36.59 -24.91
C GLU A 198 -10.64 -36.47 -25.66
N LEU A 199 -11.32 -35.32 -25.53
CA LEU A 199 -12.57 -35.05 -26.21
C LEU A 199 -12.41 -35.12 -27.74
N ILE A 200 -11.35 -34.49 -28.28
CA ILE A 200 -11.06 -34.54 -29.73
C ILE A 200 -10.76 -35.96 -30.16
N THR A 201 -10.01 -36.73 -29.39
CA THR A 201 -9.68 -38.12 -29.69
C THR A 201 -10.94 -38.98 -29.76
N ILE A 202 -11.84 -38.88 -28.77
CA ILE A 202 -13.09 -39.60 -28.73
C ILE A 202 -14.03 -39.19 -29.89
N ALA A 203 -14.13 -37.87 -30.14
CA ALA A 203 -14.99 -37.35 -31.20
C ALA A 203 -14.47 -37.69 -32.61
N SER A 204 -13.17 -37.83 -32.82
CA SER A 204 -12.57 -38.18 -34.11
C SER A 204 -12.56 -39.68 -34.39
N ALA A 205 -12.67 -40.55 -33.38
CA ALA A 205 -12.63 -42.00 -33.55
C ALA A 205 -13.69 -42.53 -34.53
N PRO A 206 -14.97 -42.10 -34.53
CA PRO A 206 -15.96 -42.50 -35.50
C PRO A 206 -15.65 -42.06 -36.93
N LEU A 207 -15.06 -40.85 -37.07
CA LEU A 207 -14.70 -40.27 -38.38
C LEU A 207 -13.51 -41.01 -39.04
N LEU A 208 -12.65 -41.59 -38.23
CA LEU A 208 -11.47 -42.35 -38.70
C LEU A 208 -11.76 -43.85 -38.89
N GLY A 209 -13.02 -44.30 -38.76
CA GLY A 209 -13.41 -45.70 -38.93
C GLY A 209 -12.90 -46.60 -37.78
N LEU A 210 -12.50 -46.06 -36.67
CA LEU A 210 -12.03 -46.78 -35.48
C LEU A 210 -13.17 -47.23 -34.56
N VAL A 211 -14.41 -47.24 -35.08
CA VAL A 211 -15.59 -47.73 -34.39
C VAL A 211 -15.52 -49.27 -34.34
N GLY A 212 -15.13 -49.82 -33.18
CA GLY A 212 -15.04 -51.26 -32.95
C GLY A 212 -13.83 -51.74 -32.17
N VAL A 213 -12.94 -50.83 -31.78
CA VAL A 213 -11.88 -51.18 -30.82
C VAL A 213 -12.46 -51.10 -29.40
N PRO A 214 -12.68 -52.22 -28.71
CA PRO A 214 -13.17 -52.15 -27.33
C PRO A 214 -12.12 -51.46 -26.47
N MET A 215 -12.51 -50.35 -25.84
CA MET A 215 -11.70 -49.73 -24.78
C MET A 215 -11.67 -50.70 -23.59
N THR A 216 -10.61 -51.49 -23.49
CA THR A 216 -10.40 -52.28 -22.29
C THR A 216 -10.12 -51.35 -21.14
N PRO A 217 -10.85 -51.45 -20.02
CA PRO A 217 -10.50 -50.69 -18.83
C PRO A 217 -9.08 -51.07 -18.42
N ARG A 218 -8.23 -50.08 -18.25
CA ARG A 218 -6.89 -50.31 -17.71
C ARG A 218 -7.08 -50.83 -16.31
N SER A 219 -6.76 -52.12 -16.09
CA SER A 219 -6.75 -52.72 -14.76
C SER A 219 -5.68 -51.94 -13.93
N GLU A 220 -6.15 -51.35 -12.84
CA GLU A 220 -5.26 -50.88 -11.79
C GLU A 220 -4.62 -52.11 -11.15
N GLU A 221 -3.34 -52.30 -11.38
CA GLU A 221 -2.43 -53.10 -10.56
C GLU A 221 -1.43 -52.16 -9.86
#